data_35bed2fe09c723af1dc6d84511db52a6
#
_entry.id   35bed2fe09c723af1dc6d84511db52a6
#
_cell.length_a   1.000
_cell.length_b   1.000
_cell.length_c   1.000
_cell.angle_alpha   90.00
_cell.angle_beta   90.00
_cell.angle_gamma   90.00
#
_symmetry.space_group_name_H-M   'P 1'
#
loop_
_entity.id
_entity.type
_entity.pdbx_description
1 polymer ?
#
loop_
_entity_poly.entity_id
_entity_poly.type
_entity_poly.pdbx_seq_one_letter_code
_entity_poly.pdbx_strand_id
1 'polypeptide(L)'
;MICMCDVPRYADADMEEIRKMREAHTVLKHVDYEPKELYHGYTDKRLKIDLSSNSVEILDIPEEVKEKFTGGKGYCLRYLWDDTTPDTKWDSPENAITMSAGPIAGITQYAGTGKCLVCTISPMTDIPIDSNVGGYFGPFLKFSGFDVIELTGKAEEDVIIVIDGNKGTISIEKAPMEHLDSHVLGEELTAMYAEDENDRKNVAVVCSGSAAEHCNLSMLNFTFFDPKRNVVRLKQAGRGGIGRVFANKHIKALVCHFKGVKANLNHVYDISLLNKDGLKFHREVATLDNKQNAMRKSGTAYSLRTLSDYDILPTRNYKYGGTDRIDEMAP
;
A
#
# COMPACT_ATOMS: atom_id res chain seq x y z
N MET A 1 26.33 2.61 -21.96
CA MET A 1 25.89 3.45 -20.82
C MET A 1 24.76 4.31 -21.36
N ILE A 2 23.51 3.83 -21.24
CA ILE A 2 22.33 4.60 -21.63
C ILE A 2 22.17 5.68 -20.56
N CYS A 3 22.28 6.93 -20.97
CA CYS A 3 22.09 8.06 -20.08
C CYS A 3 20.66 8.03 -19.54
N MET A 4 20.48 7.95 -18.22
CA MET A 4 19.15 7.94 -17.55
C MET A 4 18.42 9.30 -17.71
N CYS A 5 18.91 10.19 -18.55
CA CYS A 5 18.34 11.51 -18.79
C CYS A 5 17.21 11.55 -19.84
N ASP A 6 17.04 10.46 -20.62
CA ASP A 6 16.07 10.41 -21.73
C ASP A 6 14.93 9.40 -21.50
N VAL A 7 14.72 8.95 -20.28
CA VAL A 7 13.45 8.28 -19.93
C VAL A 7 12.39 9.37 -19.93
N PRO A 8 11.34 9.29 -20.79
CA PRO A 8 10.25 10.24 -20.73
C PRO A 8 9.78 10.32 -19.27
N ARG A 9 9.80 11.51 -18.69
CA ARG A 9 9.20 11.72 -17.38
C ARG A 9 7.72 11.51 -17.59
N TYR A 10 7.19 10.41 -17.09
CA TYR A 10 5.77 10.15 -17.01
C TYR A 10 5.10 11.11 -16.01
N ALA A 11 5.30 12.39 -16.13
CA ALA A 11 4.87 13.22 -15.05
C ALA A 11 4.81 14.73 -15.29
N ASP A 12 4.56 15.15 -16.48
CA ASP A 12 3.87 16.42 -16.60
C ASP A 12 2.40 16.05 -16.79
N ALA A 13 1.75 15.69 -15.68
CA ALA A 13 0.32 15.50 -15.67
C ALA A 13 -0.31 16.77 -16.26
N ASP A 14 -1.01 16.66 -17.38
CA ASP A 14 -1.64 17.79 -18.01
C ASP A 14 -2.70 18.34 -17.04
N MET A 15 -2.45 19.51 -16.47
CA MET A 15 -3.35 20.13 -15.47
C MET A 15 -4.73 20.44 -16.07
N GLU A 16 -4.85 20.56 -17.38
CA GLU A 16 -6.15 20.69 -18.03
C GLU A 16 -6.90 19.36 -18.04
N GLU A 17 -6.21 18.27 -18.25
CA GLU A 17 -6.78 16.91 -18.20
C GLU A 17 -7.20 16.58 -16.76
N ILE A 18 -6.38 16.85 -15.77
CA ILE A 18 -6.74 16.70 -14.34
C ILE A 18 -7.97 17.53 -13.97
N ARG A 19 -8.11 18.72 -14.50
CA ARG A 19 -9.30 19.55 -14.27
C ARG A 19 -10.55 18.92 -14.89
N LYS A 20 -10.44 18.40 -16.11
CA LYS A 20 -11.54 17.65 -16.75
C LYS A 20 -11.93 16.40 -15.94
N MET A 21 -10.95 15.70 -15.38
CA MET A 21 -11.21 14.57 -14.47
C MET A 21 -12.03 15.02 -13.25
N ARG A 22 -11.66 16.14 -12.63
CA ARG A 22 -12.40 16.70 -11.50
C ARG A 22 -13.81 17.14 -11.86
N GLU A 23 -13.99 17.73 -13.05
CA GLU A 23 -15.31 18.18 -13.53
C GLU A 23 -16.22 16.98 -13.87
N ALA A 24 -15.66 15.86 -14.35
CA ALA A 24 -16.38 14.63 -14.61
C ALA A 24 -16.70 13.80 -13.36
N HIS A 25 -16.25 14.25 -12.20
CA HIS A 25 -16.35 13.57 -10.91
C HIS A 25 -17.80 13.38 -10.46
N THR A 26 -18.19 12.14 -10.22
CA THR A 26 -19.51 11.79 -9.67
C THR A 26 -19.35 11.03 -8.37
N VAL A 27 -19.88 11.59 -7.30
CA VAL A 27 -19.89 10.95 -5.97
C VAL A 27 -21.10 10.00 -5.88
N LEU A 28 -20.82 8.72 -5.69
CA LEU A 28 -21.82 7.66 -5.51
C LEU A 28 -22.24 7.54 -4.03
N LYS A 29 -21.28 7.74 -3.11
CA LYS A 29 -21.47 7.70 -1.67
C LYS A 29 -20.55 8.70 -0.99
N HIS A 30 -21.07 9.39 0.02
CA HIS A 30 -20.29 10.27 0.88
C HIS A 30 -20.66 10.01 2.34
N VAL A 31 -19.64 9.96 3.22
CA VAL A 31 -19.79 9.76 4.65
C VAL A 31 -18.83 10.71 5.37
N ASP A 32 -19.36 11.48 6.32
CA ASP A 32 -18.56 12.26 7.26
C ASP A 32 -18.24 11.41 8.49
N TYR A 33 -17.05 11.58 9.04
CA TYR A 33 -16.64 10.92 10.29
C TYR A 33 -15.67 11.80 11.08
N GLU A 34 -15.55 11.53 12.37
CA GLU A 34 -14.55 12.15 13.23
C GLU A 34 -13.33 11.23 13.35
N PRO A 35 -12.15 11.64 12.82
CA PRO A 35 -10.93 10.87 12.99
C PRO A 35 -10.58 10.74 14.47
N LYS A 36 -10.45 9.49 14.95
CA LYS A 36 -10.05 9.22 16.32
C LYS A 36 -8.54 9.43 16.48
N GLU A 37 -8.13 10.16 17.51
CA GLU A 37 -6.72 10.26 17.88
C GLU A 37 -6.15 8.89 18.26
N LEU A 38 -4.89 8.66 17.87
CA LEU A 38 -4.21 7.41 18.18
C LEU A 38 -3.86 7.35 19.68
N TYR A 39 -3.93 6.15 20.22
CA TYR A 39 -3.44 5.83 21.55
C TYR A 39 -2.49 4.64 21.45
N HIS A 40 -1.21 4.87 21.82
CA HIS A 40 -0.14 3.86 21.70
C HIS A 40 -0.05 3.21 20.31
N GLY A 41 -0.30 4.01 19.26
CA GLY A 41 -0.21 3.57 17.87
C GLY A 41 -1.48 2.94 17.30
N TYR A 42 -2.60 2.93 18.03
CA TYR A 42 -3.89 2.38 17.60
C TYR A 42 -4.98 3.45 17.54
N THR A 43 -5.90 3.28 16.61
CA THR A 43 -7.18 4.00 16.55
C THR A 43 -8.32 3.16 17.12
N ASP A 44 -8.15 1.84 17.19
CA ASP A 44 -9.14 0.83 17.54
C ASP A 44 -10.38 0.87 16.62
N LYS A 45 -10.19 1.36 15.37
CA LYS A 45 -11.25 1.45 14.36
C LYS A 45 -10.86 0.70 13.10
N ARG A 46 -11.86 0.06 12.49
CA ARG A 46 -11.76 -0.54 11.16
C ARG A 46 -12.77 0.09 10.22
N LEU A 47 -12.40 0.22 8.97
CA LEU A 47 -13.24 0.72 7.90
C LEU A 47 -13.66 -0.46 7.01
N LYS A 48 -14.96 -0.75 6.94
CA LYS A 48 -15.51 -1.77 6.05
C LYS A 48 -16.32 -1.11 4.94
N ILE A 49 -16.00 -1.43 3.69
CA ILE A 49 -16.67 -0.92 2.50
C ILE A 49 -17.18 -2.11 1.68
N ASP A 50 -18.48 -2.18 1.47
CA ASP A 50 -19.10 -3.10 0.52
C ASP A 50 -19.44 -2.36 -0.77
N LEU A 51 -18.73 -2.72 -1.82
CA LEU A 51 -18.85 -2.09 -3.14
C LEU A 51 -20.12 -2.48 -3.89
N SER A 52 -20.77 -3.60 -3.55
CA SER A 52 -22.03 -4.00 -4.18
C SER A 52 -23.22 -3.13 -3.74
N SER A 53 -23.16 -2.63 -2.52
CA SER A 53 -24.20 -1.77 -1.93
C SER A 53 -23.75 -0.31 -1.74
N ASN A 54 -22.49 -0.01 -2.02
CA ASN A 54 -21.83 1.25 -1.67
C ASN A 54 -21.99 1.58 -0.17
N SER A 55 -22.01 0.57 0.71
CA SER A 55 -22.05 0.80 2.15
C SER A 55 -20.66 1.10 2.70
N VAL A 56 -20.62 2.01 3.68
CA VAL A 56 -19.40 2.40 4.39
C VAL A 56 -19.70 2.29 5.88
N GLU A 57 -18.98 1.43 6.57
CA GLU A 57 -19.15 1.17 7.99
C GLU A 57 -17.85 1.43 8.74
N ILE A 58 -17.93 2.17 9.85
CA ILE A 58 -16.82 2.42 10.77
C ILE A 58 -17.10 1.64 12.04
N LEU A 59 -16.31 0.62 12.30
CA LEU A 59 -16.55 -0.36 13.34
C LEU A 59 -15.40 -0.35 14.35
N ASP A 60 -15.71 -0.73 15.60
CA ASP A 60 -14.70 -0.91 16.63
C ASP A 60 -13.90 -2.20 16.42
N ILE A 61 -12.62 -2.17 16.78
CA ILE A 61 -11.80 -3.37 16.89
C ILE A 61 -11.86 -3.82 18.35
N PRO A 62 -12.42 -5.02 18.63
CA PRO A 62 -12.48 -5.54 19.99
C PRO A 62 -11.08 -5.69 20.61
N GLU A 63 -10.94 -5.41 21.91
CA GLU A 63 -9.66 -5.51 22.62
C GLU A 63 -9.04 -6.91 22.50
N GLU A 64 -9.87 -7.97 22.57
CA GLU A 64 -9.40 -9.35 22.38
C GLU A 64 -8.78 -9.60 21.00
N VAL A 65 -9.24 -8.91 19.96
CA VAL A 65 -8.67 -8.99 18.60
C VAL A 65 -7.33 -8.26 18.57
N LYS A 66 -7.24 -7.09 19.21
CA LYS A 66 -5.99 -6.34 19.34
C LYS A 66 -4.92 -7.13 20.07
N GLU A 67 -5.26 -7.73 21.21
CA GLU A 67 -4.35 -8.56 22.00
C GLU A 67 -3.82 -9.77 21.24
N LYS A 68 -4.71 -10.47 20.51
CA LYS A 68 -4.34 -11.69 19.77
C LYS A 68 -3.56 -11.41 18.48
N PHE A 69 -3.92 -10.38 17.75
CA PHE A 69 -3.47 -10.16 16.36
C PHE A 69 -2.57 -8.94 16.19
N THR A 70 -2.49 -8.05 17.16
CA THR A 70 -1.58 -6.88 17.23
C THR A 70 -1.81 -5.83 16.12
N GLY A 71 -2.12 -6.21 14.89
CA GLY A 71 -2.25 -5.32 13.72
C GLY A 71 -1.58 -5.88 12.47
N GLY A 72 -1.50 -5.10 11.41
CA GLY A 72 -0.87 -5.49 10.15
C GLY A 72 -1.43 -6.81 9.61
N LYS A 73 -0.58 -7.80 9.38
CA LYS A 73 -0.97 -9.12 8.86
C LYS A 73 -2.02 -9.81 9.74
N GLY A 74 -1.92 -9.67 11.07
CA GLY A 74 -2.85 -10.28 11.99
C GLY A 74 -4.28 -9.75 11.78
N TYR A 75 -4.46 -8.43 11.68
CA TYR A 75 -5.78 -7.84 11.38
C TYR A 75 -6.26 -8.21 9.98
N CYS A 76 -5.38 -8.13 8.97
CA CYS A 76 -5.75 -8.49 7.60
C CYS A 76 -6.30 -9.92 7.51
N LEU A 77 -5.61 -10.89 8.08
CA LEU A 77 -6.05 -12.30 8.05
C LEU A 77 -7.28 -12.54 8.91
N ARG A 78 -7.39 -11.87 10.07
CA ARG A 78 -8.54 -12.00 10.95
C ARG A 78 -9.84 -11.58 10.26
N TYR A 79 -9.83 -10.41 9.60
CA TYR A 79 -11.02 -9.88 8.93
C TYR A 79 -11.27 -10.54 7.57
N LEU A 80 -10.24 -10.97 6.86
CA LEU A 80 -10.42 -11.81 5.67
C LEU A 80 -11.12 -13.15 6.06
N TRP A 81 -10.76 -13.72 7.20
CA TRP A 81 -11.40 -14.95 7.71
C TRP A 81 -12.88 -14.71 8.04
N ASP A 82 -13.23 -13.56 8.61
CA ASP A 82 -14.62 -13.24 8.94
C ASP A 82 -15.51 -13.07 7.71
N ASP A 83 -14.95 -12.54 6.62
CA ASP A 83 -15.67 -12.26 5.38
C ASP A 83 -15.75 -13.47 4.44
N THR A 84 -14.95 -14.53 4.66
CA THR A 84 -14.82 -15.63 3.70
C THR A 84 -15.26 -16.97 4.30
N THR A 85 -15.60 -17.91 3.41
CA THR A 85 -15.90 -19.31 3.71
C THR A 85 -14.94 -20.23 2.96
N PRO A 86 -14.89 -21.54 3.25
CA PRO A 86 -14.08 -22.49 2.48
C PRO A 86 -14.41 -22.54 0.99
N ASP A 87 -15.59 -22.10 0.58
CA ASP A 87 -16.07 -22.11 -0.80
C ASP A 87 -15.77 -20.79 -1.53
N THR A 88 -15.35 -19.74 -0.81
CA THR A 88 -15.04 -18.43 -1.39
C THR A 88 -13.86 -18.53 -2.37
N LYS A 89 -14.06 -18.06 -3.59
CA LYS A 89 -13.04 -17.99 -4.64
C LYS A 89 -12.45 -16.58 -4.73
N TRP A 90 -11.34 -16.46 -5.44
CA TRP A 90 -10.65 -15.18 -5.60
C TRP A 90 -11.53 -14.08 -6.24
N ASP A 91 -12.48 -14.45 -7.08
CA ASP A 91 -13.40 -13.55 -7.81
C ASP A 91 -14.78 -13.41 -7.15
N SER A 92 -15.03 -14.10 -6.06
CA SER A 92 -16.25 -13.97 -5.28
C SER A 92 -16.40 -12.56 -4.70
N PRO A 93 -17.62 -11.99 -4.68
CA PRO A 93 -17.85 -10.68 -4.07
C PRO A 93 -17.42 -10.60 -2.60
N GLU A 94 -17.63 -11.65 -1.82
CA GLU A 94 -17.25 -11.77 -0.41
C GLU A 94 -15.75 -11.90 -0.18
N ASN A 95 -14.93 -12.26 -1.20
CA ASN A 95 -13.49 -12.23 -1.05
C ASN A 95 -13.02 -10.80 -0.74
N ALA A 96 -12.67 -10.52 0.50
CA ALA A 96 -12.22 -9.21 0.91
C ALA A 96 -10.79 -8.93 0.43
N ILE A 97 -10.50 -7.65 0.13
CA ILE A 97 -9.14 -7.12 0.14
C ILE A 97 -8.99 -6.36 1.45
N THR A 98 -8.13 -6.84 2.33
CA THR A 98 -7.85 -6.20 3.61
C THR A 98 -6.47 -5.54 3.58
N MET A 99 -6.39 -4.31 4.12
CA MET A 99 -5.11 -3.58 4.21
C MET A 99 -4.94 -3.02 5.61
N SER A 100 -3.76 -3.25 6.21
CA SER A 100 -3.47 -2.78 7.56
C SER A 100 -1.99 -2.45 7.73
N ALA A 101 -1.73 -1.43 8.53
CA ALA A 101 -0.42 -1.15 9.10
C ALA A 101 -0.40 -1.55 10.58
N GLY A 102 0.78 -1.80 11.13
CA GLY A 102 0.88 -2.13 12.56
C GLY A 102 0.96 -0.88 13.45
N PRO A 103 0.96 -1.03 14.80
CA PRO A 103 1.00 0.10 15.73
C PRO A 103 2.24 0.99 15.56
N ILE A 104 3.36 0.46 15.08
CA ILE A 104 4.58 1.23 14.82
C ILE A 104 4.58 1.96 13.48
N ALA A 105 3.53 1.83 12.66
CA ALA A 105 3.49 2.51 11.37
C ALA A 105 3.52 4.03 11.54
N GLY A 106 4.34 4.71 10.72
CA GLY A 106 4.52 6.14 10.79
C GLY A 106 5.46 6.65 11.89
N ILE A 107 6.08 5.76 12.69
CA ILE A 107 7.17 6.12 13.62
C ILE A 107 8.44 6.40 12.80
N THR A 108 8.86 7.66 12.71
CA THR A 108 9.98 8.06 11.84
C THR A 108 11.37 7.74 12.41
N GLN A 109 11.46 7.41 13.69
CA GLN A 109 12.69 7.05 14.38
C GLN A 109 13.29 5.71 13.95
N TYR A 110 12.47 4.83 13.34
CA TYR A 110 12.87 3.50 12.89
C TYR A 110 12.63 3.31 11.40
N ALA A 111 13.55 2.61 10.73
CA ALA A 111 13.37 2.21 9.34
C ALA A 111 12.26 1.16 9.19
N GLY A 112 11.55 1.17 8.05
CA GLY A 112 10.54 0.16 7.73
C GLY A 112 9.13 0.43 8.27
N THR A 113 8.93 1.48 9.03
CA THR A 113 7.64 1.83 9.64
C THR A 113 6.59 2.41 8.66
N GLY A 114 6.92 2.52 7.38
CA GLY A 114 5.96 2.82 6.30
C GLY A 114 5.30 1.59 5.69
N LYS A 115 5.49 0.40 6.27
CA LYS A 115 4.95 -0.84 5.71
C LYS A 115 3.44 -0.97 5.93
N CYS A 116 2.78 -1.48 4.87
CA CYS A 116 1.40 -1.91 4.87
C CYS A 116 1.32 -3.36 4.39
N LEU A 117 0.43 -4.14 4.96
CA LEU A 117 0.12 -5.50 4.52
C LEU A 117 -1.20 -5.47 3.76
N VAL A 118 -1.28 -6.28 2.71
CA VAL A 118 -2.50 -6.51 1.93
C VAL A 118 -2.77 -8.00 1.91
N CYS A 119 -3.98 -8.43 2.26
CA CYS A 119 -4.38 -9.82 2.21
C CYS A 119 -5.67 -9.99 1.39
N THR A 120 -5.79 -11.13 0.72
CA THR A 120 -6.97 -11.56 -0.04
C THR A 120 -6.83 -13.04 -0.42
N ILE A 121 -7.84 -13.67 -1.00
CA ILE A 121 -7.67 -14.96 -1.68
C ILE A 121 -7.07 -14.73 -3.07
N SER A 122 -6.00 -15.47 -3.37
CA SER A 122 -5.21 -15.30 -4.58
C SER A 122 -5.83 -15.95 -5.81
N PRO A 123 -5.88 -15.26 -6.98
CA PRO A 123 -6.29 -15.87 -8.25
C PRO A 123 -5.31 -16.90 -8.79
N MET A 124 -4.12 -17.00 -8.19
CA MET A 124 -3.08 -17.95 -8.61
C MET A 124 -3.16 -19.27 -7.87
N THR A 125 -3.67 -19.29 -6.65
CA THR A 125 -3.55 -20.43 -5.74
C THR A 125 -4.87 -20.78 -5.05
N ASP A 126 -5.90 -19.96 -5.15
CA ASP A 126 -7.19 -20.06 -4.45
C ASP A 126 -7.07 -20.21 -2.91
N ILE A 127 -5.97 -19.69 -2.35
CA ILE A 127 -5.77 -19.65 -0.90
C ILE A 127 -5.46 -18.21 -0.43
N PRO A 128 -5.64 -17.91 0.86
CA PRO A 128 -5.23 -16.62 1.41
C PRO A 128 -3.75 -16.34 1.15
N ILE A 129 -3.48 -15.13 0.67
CA ILE A 129 -2.13 -14.63 0.42
C ILE A 129 -1.93 -13.28 1.10
N ASP A 130 -0.71 -12.99 1.52
CA ASP A 130 -0.30 -11.67 1.94
C ASP A 130 0.77 -11.08 1.03
N SER A 131 0.75 -9.77 0.88
CA SER A 131 1.82 -9.02 0.24
C SER A 131 2.18 -7.79 1.06
N ASN A 132 3.47 -7.60 1.24
CA ASN A 132 4.02 -6.52 2.05
C ASN A 132 4.49 -5.38 1.13
N VAL A 133 4.03 -4.16 1.38
CA VAL A 133 4.34 -3.00 0.56
C VAL A 133 4.84 -1.83 1.40
N GLY A 134 5.71 -1.00 0.83
CA GLY A 134 6.17 0.25 1.42
C GLY A 134 5.34 1.43 0.91
N GLY A 135 5.77 2.63 1.24
CA GLY A 135 5.11 3.89 0.87
C GLY A 135 4.43 4.55 2.06
N TYR A 136 3.48 5.43 1.78
CA TYR A 136 2.83 6.25 2.82
C TYR A 136 1.38 5.86 3.10
N PHE A 137 0.77 5.04 2.27
CA PHE A 137 -0.65 4.67 2.40
C PHE A 137 -0.98 4.08 3.78
N GLY A 138 -0.19 3.10 4.26
CA GLY A 138 -0.45 2.47 5.56
C GLY A 138 -0.44 3.47 6.73
N PRO A 139 0.61 4.28 6.90
CA PRO A 139 0.62 5.37 7.87
C PRO A 139 -0.52 6.37 7.70
N PHE A 140 -0.84 6.79 6.46
CA PHE A 140 -1.90 7.78 6.22
C PHE A 140 -3.28 7.22 6.55
N LEU A 141 -3.57 5.97 6.19
CA LEU A 141 -4.79 5.28 6.59
C LEU A 141 -4.95 5.30 8.12
N LYS A 142 -3.88 4.94 8.84
CA LYS A 142 -3.89 4.93 10.30
C LYS A 142 -4.11 6.33 10.89
N PHE A 143 -3.37 7.33 10.42
CA PHE A 143 -3.54 8.70 10.87
C PHE A 143 -4.88 9.32 10.47
N SER A 144 -5.53 8.77 9.43
CA SER A 144 -6.91 9.10 9.07
C SER A 144 -7.95 8.42 9.97
N GLY A 145 -7.53 7.61 10.95
CA GLY A 145 -8.41 7.05 11.97
C GLY A 145 -8.72 5.57 11.82
N PHE A 146 -7.99 4.80 10.97
CA PHE A 146 -8.29 3.40 10.72
C PHE A 146 -7.05 2.50 10.81
N ASP A 147 -7.11 1.47 11.67
CA ASP A 147 -6.06 0.47 11.79
C ASP A 147 -6.11 -0.57 10.67
N VAL A 148 -7.30 -0.77 10.07
CA VAL A 148 -7.51 -1.68 8.95
C VAL A 148 -8.66 -1.21 8.06
N ILE A 149 -8.54 -1.45 6.75
CA ILE A 149 -9.63 -1.31 5.79
C ILE A 149 -9.96 -2.68 5.19
N GLU A 150 -11.26 -2.93 4.98
CA GLU A 150 -11.84 -4.13 4.37
C GLU A 150 -12.66 -3.70 3.16
N LEU A 151 -12.34 -4.23 1.99
CA LEU A 151 -13.03 -3.97 0.73
C LEU A 151 -13.70 -5.25 0.25
N THR A 152 -15.00 -5.35 0.43
CA THR A 152 -15.86 -6.47 0.01
C THR A 152 -16.77 -6.06 -1.14
N GLY A 153 -17.56 -7.00 -1.64
CA GLY A 153 -18.47 -6.74 -2.75
C GLY A 153 -17.74 -6.54 -4.08
N LYS A 154 -18.49 -6.08 -5.06
CA LYS A 154 -18.02 -5.72 -6.40
C LYS A 154 -18.88 -4.57 -6.92
N ALA A 155 -18.24 -3.47 -7.34
CA ALA A 155 -18.94 -2.33 -7.91
C ALA A 155 -19.53 -2.68 -9.29
N GLU A 156 -20.60 -2.02 -9.68
CA GLU A 156 -21.22 -2.17 -11.00
C GLU A 156 -20.36 -1.56 -12.12
N GLU A 157 -19.64 -0.50 -11.78
CA GLU A 157 -18.72 0.22 -12.67
C GLU A 157 -17.43 0.56 -11.91
N ASP A 158 -16.41 1.02 -12.63
CA ASP A 158 -15.14 1.38 -12.04
C ASP A 158 -15.27 2.57 -11.08
N VAL A 159 -14.75 2.38 -9.86
CA VAL A 159 -14.84 3.37 -8.78
C VAL A 159 -13.46 3.74 -8.23
N ILE A 160 -13.41 4.93 -7.63
CA ILE A 160 -12.32 5.40 -6.77
C ILE A 160 -12.87 5.55 -5.35
N ILE A 161 -12.13 5.04 -4.37
CA ILE A 161 -12.44 5.23 -2.96
C ILE A 161 -11.50 6.29 -2.42
N VAL A 162 -12.03 7.32 -1.78
CA VAL A 162 -11.24 8.43 -1.24
C VAL A 162 -11.45 8.54 0.26
N ILE A 163 -10.36 8.55 1.01
CA ILE A 163 -10.32 8.79 2.45
C ILE A 163 -9.57 10.11 2.67
N ASP A 164 -10.25 11.15 3.08
CA ASP A 164 -9.64 12.43 3.45
C ASP A 164 -9.63 12.56 4.99
N GLY A 165 -8.51 12.17 5.59
CA GLY A 165 -8.34 12.25 7.04
C GLY A 165 -8.21 13.67 7.58
N ASN A 166 -8.03 14.68 6.71
CA ASN A 166 -7.98 16.08 7.14
C ASN A 166 -9.39 16.66 7.29
N LYS A 167 -10.30 16.25 6.40
CA LYS A 167 -11.70 16.67 6.41
C LYS A 167 -12.58 15.73 7.23
N GLY A 168 -12.12 14.52 7.52
CA GLY A 168 -12.94 13.48 8.13
C GLY A 168 -14.03 13.00 7.17
N THR A 169 -13.67 12.70 5.91
CA THR A 169 -14.63 12.26 4.89
C THR A 169 -14.17 11.02 4.18
N ILE A 170 -15.13 10.17 3.81
CA ILE A 170 -14.94 9.02 2.93
C ILE A 170 -15.92 9.14 1.78
N SER A 171 -15.44 8.98 0.56
CA SER A 171 -16.31 8.92 -0.61
C SER A 171 -16.02 7.71 -1.48
N ILE A 172 -17.07 7.20 -2.13
CA ILE A 172 -16.98 6.28 -3.26
C ILE A 172 -17.39 7.09 -4.47
N GLU A 173 -16.53 7.16 -5.46
CA GLU A 173 -16.66 8.03 -6.59
C GLU A 173 -16.57 7.21 -7.87
N LYS A 174 -17.36 7.56 -8.90
CA LYS A 174 -17.21 6.97 -10.21
C LYS A 174 -15.85 7.31 -10.77
N ALA A 175 -15.12 6.34 -11.29
CA ALA A 175 -13.81 6.60 -11.88
C ALA A 175 -13.98 7.50 -13.12
N PRO A 176 -13.35 8.69 -13.14
CA PRO A 176 -13.58 9.67 -14.19
C PRO A 176 -12.94 9.28 -15.52
N MET A 177 -11.90 8.45 -15.50
CA MET A 177 -11.14 8.06 -16.70
C MET A 177 -10.57 6.65 -16.58
N GLU A 178 -10.30 6.04 -17.73
CA GLU A 178 -9.52 4.81 -17.84
C GLU A 178 -8.07 5.12 -18.15
N HIS A 179 -7.17 4.57 -17.36
CA HIS A 179 -5.73 4.63 -17.61
C HIS A 179 -5.14 3.25 -17.77
N LEU A 180 -4.35 3.08 -18.82
CA LEU A 180 -3.64 1.84 -19.10
C LEU A 180 -2.46 1.62 -18.16
N ASP A 181 -1.77 2.70 -17.78
CA ASP A 181 -0.53 2.68 -17.02
C ASP A 181 -0.75 3.14 -15.57
N SER A 182 -0.35 2.29 -14.63
CA SER A 182 -0.46 2.59 -13.19
C SER A 182 0.45 3.74 -12.72
N HIS A 183 1.54 4.07 -13.45
CA HIS A 183 2.38 5.22 -13.11
C HIS A 183 1.66 6.52 -13.46
N VAL A 184 1.07 6.57 -14.65
CA VAL A 184 0.27 7.74 -15.09
C VAL A 184 -0.92 7.93 -14.17
N LEU A 185 -1.71 6.88 -13.92
CA LEU A 185 -2.86 6.93 -13.01
C LEU A 185 -2.45 7.39 -11.60
N GLY A 186 -1.35 6.88 -11.06
CA GLY A 186 -0.85 7.27 -9.75
C GLY A 186 -0.43 8.74 -9.68
N GLU A 187 0.21 9.27 -10.72
CA GLU A 187 0.62 10.68 -10.82
C GLU A 187 -0.59 11.61 -10.90
N GLU A 188 -1.54 11.31 -11.79
CA GLU A 188 -2.74 12.11 -12.00
C GLU A 188 -3.65 12.14 -10.77
N LEU A 189 -3.91 10.99 -10.14
CA LEU A 189 -4.71 10.94 -8.92
C LEU A 189 -4.01 11.63 -7.74
N THR A 190 -2.67 11.55 -7.65
CA THR A 190 -1.93 12.31 -6.64
C THR A 190 -2.10 13.81 -6.87
N ALA A 191 -2.05 14.29 -8.11
CA ALA A 191 -2.28 15.69 -8.43
C ALA A 191 -3.75 16.09 -8.26
N MET A 192 -4.70 15.22 -8.63
CA MET A 192 -6.14 15.47 -8.54
C MET A 192 -6.61 15.70 -7.10
N TYR A 193 -6.09 14.92 -6.15
CA TYR A 193 -6.51 14.97 -4.74
C TYR A 193 -5.61 15.83 -3.85
N ALA A 194 -4.50 16.34 -4.36
CA ALA A 194 -3.69 17.36 -3.68
C ALA A 194 -4.36 18.74 -3.79
N GLU A 195 -4.24 19.56 -2.76
CA GLU A 195 -4.75 20.94 -2.79
C GLU A 195 -3.84 21.86 -3.62
N ASP A 196 -2.54 21.59 -3.61
CA ASP A 196 -1.52 22.29 -4.39
C ASP A 196 -0.30 21.38 -4.65
N GLU A 197 0.72 21.87 -5.35
CA GLU A 197 1.95 21.16 -5.63
C GLU A 197 2.69 20.67 -4.38
N ASN A 198 2.67 21.45 -3.29
CA ASN A 198 3.33 21.06 -2.04
C ASN A 198 2.56 19.98 -1.29
N ASP A 199 1.27 19.86 -1.54
CA ASP A 199 0.37 18.93 -0.91
C ASP A 199 0.44 17.51 -1.52
N ARG A 200 1.02 17.33 -2.71
CA ARG A 200 1.21 16.03 -3.37
C ARG A 200 1.89 14.99 -2.46
N LYS A 201 2.76 15.41 -1.56
CA LYS A 201 3.42 14.55 -0.56
C LYS A 201 2.49 14.00 0.50
N ASN A 202 1.30 14.55 0.62
CA ASN A 202 0.28 14.16 1.60
C ASN A 202 -0.80 13.25 1.01
N VAL A 203 -0.69 12.92 -0.28
CA VAL A 203 -1.59 12.00 -0.98
C VAL A 203 -0.89 10.67 -1.24
N ALA A 204 -1.55 9.58 -0.91
CA ALA A 204 -1.11 8.23 -1.24
C ALA A 204 -2.21 7.50 -2.02
N VAL A 205 -1.86 6.96 -3.16
CA VAL A 205 -2.78 6.26 -4.07
C VAL A 205 -2.41 4.78 -4.11
N VAL A 206 -3.42 3.91 -4.04
CA VAL A 206 -3.30 2.49 -4.32
C VAL A 206 -4.05 2.22 -5.62
N CYS A 207 -3.39 1.67 -6.63
CA CYS A 207 -4.01 1.45 -7.94
C CYS A 207 -3.43 0.23 -8.66
N SER A 208 -4.15 -0.21 -9.68
CA SER A 208 -3.67 -1.19 -10.65
C SER A 208 -3.87 -0.65 -12.07
N GLY A 209 -2.98 -1.01 -13.00
CA GLY A 209 -3.17 -0.69 -14.42
C GLY A 209 -4.14 -1.68 -15.10
N SER A 210 -4.50 -1.39 -16.35
CA SER A 210 -5.44 -2.21 -17.15
C SER A 210 -5.03 -3.68 -17.32
N ALA A 211 -3.73 -3.98 -17.31
CA ALA A 211 -3.23 -5.36 -17.34
C ALA A 211 -3.76 -6.22 -16.19
N ALA A 212 -4.17 -5.61 -15.09
CA ALA A 212 -4.76 -6.31 -13.94
C ALA A 212 -6.10 -6.97 -14.27
N GLU A 213 -6.81 -6.50 -15.27
CA GLU A 213 -8.08 -7.09 -15.72
C GLU A 213 -7.88 -8.44 -16.43
N HIS A 214 -6.68 -8.75 -16.89
CA HIS A 214 -6.40 -9.91 -17.72
C HIS A 214 -5.25 -10.80 -17.20
N CYS A 215 -4.56 -10.40 -16.13
CA CYS A 215 -3.37 -11.09 -15.66
C CYS A 215 -3.46 -11.47 -14.17
N ASN A 216 -3.48 -12.78 -13.88
CA ASN A 216 -3.52 -13.29 -12.52
C ASN A 216 -2.22 -13.02 -11.71
N LEU A 217 -1.16 -12.56 -12.37
CA LEU A 217 0.10 -12.16 -11.72
C LEU A 217 0.13 -10.67 -11.36
N SER A 218 -0.94 -9.93 -11.63
CA SER A 218 -0.97 -8.48 -11.45
C SER A 218 -0.73 -8.07 -10.01
N MET A 219 0.12 -7.08 -9.86
CA MET A 219 0.43 -6.48 -8.57
C MET A 219 -0.42 -5.26 -8.29
N LEU A 220 -0.50 -4.86 -7.04
CA LEU A 220 -1.12 -3.63 -6.60
C LEU A 220 -0.03 -2.60 -6.31
N ASN A 221 -0.17 -1.40 -6.89
CA ASN A 221 0.80 -0.33 -6.80
C ASN A 221 0.39 0.69 -5.73
N PHE A 222 1.37 1.16 -4.96
CA PHE A 222 1.23 2.11 -3.88
C PHE A 222 2.11 3.31 -4.17
N THR A 223 1.53 4.49 -4.32
CA THR A 223 2.30 5.70 -4.60
C THR A 223 2.95 6.29 -3.35
N PHE A 224 4.00 7.03 -3.58
CA PHE A 224 4.54 8.01 -2.66
C PHE A 224 5.24 9.12 -3.44
N PHE A 225 5.07 10.35 -3.01
CA PHE A 225 5.75 11.47 -3.62
C PHE A 225 7.18 11.58 -3.12
N ASP A 226 8.14 11.65 -4.05
CA ASP A 226 9.57 11.87 -3.78
C ASP A 226 9.90 13.36 -3.97
N PRO A 227 9.95 14.17 -2.89
CA PRO A 227 10.16 15.61 -3.02
C PRO A 227 11.54 15.98 -3.54
N LYS A 228 12.54 15.09 -3.43
CA LYS A 228 13.88 15.35 -3.97
C LYS A 228 13.91 15.27 -5.49
N ARG A 229 13.05 14.46 -6.08
CA ARG A 229 12.95 14.25 -7.53
C ARG A 229 11.73 14.93 -8.15
N ASN A 230 10.85 15.45 -7.31
CA ASN A 230 9.57 16.05 -7.71
C ASN A 230 8.73 15.12 -8.59
N VAL A 231 8.61 13.83 -8.19
CA VAL A 231 7.86 12.81 -8.92
C VAL A 231 7.14 11.88 -7.97
N VAL A 232 6.02 11.33 -8.43
CA VAL A 232 5.37 10.19 -7.78
C VAL A 232 6.12 8.91 -8.13
N ARG A 233 6.37 8.08 -7.13
CA ARG A 233 7.01 6.78 -7.28
C ARG A 233 6.10 5.69 -6.76
N LEU A 234 6.28 4.48 -7.28
CA LEU A 234 5.50 3.31 -6.92
C LEU A 234 6.30 2.33 -6.05
N LYS A 235 5.62 1.75 -5.08
CA LYS A 235 5.97 0.51 -4.40
C LYS A 235 4.91 -0.53 -4.72
N GLN A 236 5.28 -1.80 -4.71
CA GLN A 236 4.41 -2.86 -5.17
C GLN A 236 4.06 -3.84 -4.04
N ALA A 237 2.76 -4.15 -3.87
CA ALA A 237 2.30 -5.38 -3.27
C ALA A 237 2.37 -6.46 -4.38
N GLY A 238 3.57 -7.04 -4.55
CA GLY A 238 3.96 -7.76 -5.75
C GLY A 238 3.68 -9.26 -5.71
N ARG A 239 2.92 -9.77 -4.73
CA ARG A 239 2.66 -11.20 -4.58
C ARG A 239 1.18 -11.54 -4.72
N GLY A 240 0.91 -12.77 -5.14
CA GLY A 240 -0.41 -13.39 -5.09
C GLY A 240 -1.47 -12.84 -6.04
N GLY A 241 -1.10 -12.02 -7.01
CA GLY A 241 -2.07 -11.51 -7.98
C GLY A 241 -3.12 -10.55 -7.40
N ILE A 242 -2.82 -9.86 -6.32
CA ILE A 242 -3.77 -8.98 -5.61
C ILE A 242 -4.35 -7.89 -6.52
N GLY A 243 -3.54 -7.39 -7.49
CA GLY A 243 -4.02 -6.44 -8.49
C GLY A 243 -5.18 -6.97 -9.33
N ARG A 244 -5.19 -8.28 -9.63
CA ARG A 244 -6.31 -8.93 -10.33
C ARG A 244 -7.60 -8.91 -9.50
N VAL A 245 -7.51 -9.19 -8.20
CA VAL A 245 -8.67 -9.13 -7.28
C VAL A 245 -9.19 -7.70 -7.18
N PHE A 246 -8.30 -6.73 -7.09
CA PHE A 246 -8.65 -5.31 -7.04
C PHE A 246 -9.39 -4.86 -8.30
N ALA A 247 -8.86 -5.19 -9.49
CA ALA A 247 -9.51 -4.90 -10.75
C ALA A 247 -10.85 -5.66 -10.92
N ASN A 248 -10.94 -6.92 -10.48
CA ASN A 248 -12.19 -7.68 -10.53
C ASN A 248 -13.31 -7.06 -9.68
N LYS A 249 -12.97 -6.34 -8.60
CA LYS A 249 -13.94 -5.59 -7.79
C LYS A 249 -14.34 -4.25 -8.43
N HIS A 250 -13.83 -3.92 -9.60
CA HIS A 250 -13.99 -2.64 -10.29
C HIS A 250 -13.46 -1.45 -9.47
N ILE A 251 -12.37 -1.66 -8.71
CA ILE A 251 -11.69 -0.58 -8.03
C ILE A 251 -10.55 -0.08 -8.92
N LYS A 252 -10.62 1.15 -9.39
CA LYS A 252 -9.51 1.79 -10.13
C LYS A 252 -8.44 2.28 -9.18
N ALA A 253 -8.85 2.92 -8.08
CA ALA A 253 -7.92 3.39 -7.07
C ALA A 253 -8.56 3.51 -5.68
N LEU A 254 -7.67 3.50 -4.68
CA LEU A 254 -7.95 3.89 -3.31
C LEU A 254 -7.01 5.03 -2.97
N VAL A 255 -7.55 6.18 -2.60
CA VAL A 255 -6.80 7.41 -2.30
C VAL A 255 -6.90 7.69 -0.81
N CYS A 256 -5.78 8.01 -0.19
CA CYS A 256 -5.73 8.48 1.18
C CYS A 256 -4.99 9.83 1.24
N HIS A 257 -5.67 10.86 1.73
CA HIS A 257 -5.14 12.20 1.88
C HIS A 257 -5.01 12.55 3.37
N PHE A 258 -3.77 12.76 3.82
CA PHE A 258 -3.49 13.11 5.21
C PHE A 258 -2.33 14.10 5.33
N LYS A 259 -2.58 15.25 5.94
CA LYS A 259 -1.60 16.30 6.22
C LYS A 259 -1.11 16.24 7.67
N GLY A 260 0.01 16.88 7.89
CA GLY A 260 0.45 17.17 9.25
C GLY A 260 1.06 15.99 9.99
N VAL A 261 1.70 15.05 9.26
CA VAL A 261 2.53 14.02 9.89
C VAL A 261 3.57 14.69 10.79
N LYS A 262 3.45 14.46 12.09
CA LYS A 262 4.32 15.02 13.14
C LYS A 262 5.03 13.90 13.89
N ALA A 263 6.10 14.25 14.59
CA ALA A 263 6.98 13.29 15.26
C ALA A 263 6.29 12.33 16.26
N ASN A 264 5.13 12.67 16.80
CA ASN A 264 4.44 11.88 17.83
C ASN A 264 2.93 11.70 17.55
N LEU A 265 2.52 11.52 16.31
CA LEU A 265 1.10 11.22 16.01
C LEU A 265 0.63 9.86 16.55
N ASN A 266 1.56 8.94 16.78
CA ASN A 266 1.24 7.63 17.37
C ASN A 266 0.95 7.67 18.87
N HIS A 267 1.16 8.82 19.55
CA HIS A 267 1.03 8.97 21.00
C HIS A 267 1.65 7.80 21.74
N VAL A 268 2.93 7.56 21.43
CA VAL A 268 3.71 6.47 22.04
C VAL A 268 3.85 6.65 23.56
N TYR A 269 4.01 5.55 24.28
CA TYR A 269 4.11 5.54 25.74
C TYR A 269 5.23 6.46 26.27
N ASP A 270 6.42 6.42 25.65
CA ASP A 270 7.56 7.26 26.00
C ASP A 270 8.30 7.72 24.74
N ILE A 271 8.03 8.96 24.32
CA ILE A 271 8.66 9.56 23.13
C ILE A 271 10.15 9.82 23.34
N SER A 272 10.59 10.08 24.58
CA SER A 272 12.00 10.35 24.88
C SER A 272 12.83 9.08 24.76
N LEU A 273 12.32 7.97 25.26
CA LEU A 273 12.93 6.64 25.11
C LEU A 273 12.96 6.23 23.64
N LEU A 274 11.86 6.41 22.92
CA LEU A 274 11.78 6.11 21.49
C LEU A 274 12.82 6.86 20.67
N ASN A 275 12.97 8.17 20.91
CA ASN A 275 13.97 8.99 20.23
C ASN A 275 15.40 8.54 20.55
N LYS A 276 15.68 8.25 21.82
CA LYS A 276 16.99 7.77 22.28
C LYS A 276 17.36 6.45 21.62
N ASP A 277 16.45 5.49 21.66
CA ASP A 277 16.70 4.15 21.11
C ASP A 277 16.72 4.15 19.58
N GLY A 278 15.88 4.95 18.93
CA GLY A 278 15.93 5.13 17.48
C GLY A 278 17.27 5.70 17.01
N LEU A 279 17.77 6.75 17.66
CA LEU A 279 19.08 7.32 17.35
C LEU A 279 20.22 6.32 17.60
N LYS A 280 20.15 5.56 18.69
CA LYS A 280 21.12 4.50 19.00
C LYS A 280 21.11 3.46 17.88
N PHE A 281 19.95 2.96 17.49
CA PHE A 281 19.76 1.97 16.43
C PHE A 281 20.31 2.45 15.09
N HIS A 282 20.06 3.70 14.69
CA HIS A 282 20.62 4.27 13.47
C HIS A 282 22.15 4.33 13.48
N ARG A 283 22.76 4.65 14.63
CA ARG A 283 24.23 4.64 14.81
C ARG A 283 24.79 3.23 14.69
N GLU A 284 24.16 2.25 15.34
CA GLU A 284 24.55 0.85 15.27
C GLU A 284 24.51 0.33 13.83
N VAL A 285 23.41 0.59 13.11
CA VAL A 285 23.28 0.20 11.68
C VAL A 285 24.37 0.87 10.82
N ALA A 286 24.75 2.11 11.12
CA ALA A 286 25.81 2.81 10.37
C ALA A 286 27.21 2.24 10.60
N THR A 287 27.44 1.58 11.75
CA THR A 287 28.74 1.02 12.17
C THR A 287 28.87 -0.48 11.93
N LEU A 288 27.84 -1.15 11.37
CA LEU A 288 27.89 -2.56 11.03
C LEU A 288 29.06 -2.89 10.09
N ASP A 289 29.64 -4.08 10.23
CA ASP A 289 30.73 -4.55 9.38
C ASP A 289 30.31 -4.75 7.91
N ASN A 290 31.27 -5.08 7.05
CA ASN A 290 31.02 -5.22 5.62
C ASN A 290 29.99 -6.30 5.27
N LYS A 291 29.94 -7.41 6.01
CA LYS A 291 29.00 -8.50 5.79
C LYS A 291 27.59 -8.06 6.18
N GLN A 292 27.44 -7.44 7.34
CA GLN A 292 26.16 -6.89 7.82
C GLN A 292 25.67 -5.72 6.95
N ASN A 293 26.60 -4.93 6.38
CA ASN A 293 26.27 -3.84 5.46
C ASN A 293 26.10 -4.25 4.00
N ALA A 294 26.25 -5.52 3.66
CA ALA A 294 26.16 -6.00 2.26
C ALA A 294 24.81 -5.64 1.63
N MET A 295 23.71 -5.81 2.37
CA MET A 295 22.37 -5.43 1.92
C MET A 295 22.25 -3.92 1.62
N ARG A 296 22.90 -3.07 2.41
CA ARG A 296 22.89 -1.61 2.21
C ARG A 296 23.68 -1.20 0.97
N LYS A 297 24.78 -1.91 0.67
CA LYS A 297 25.67 -1.61 -0.47
C LYS A 297 25.14 -2.16 -1.78
N SER A 298 24.69 -3.40 -1.79
CA SER A 298 24.36 -4.17 -2.99
C SER A 298 22.88 -4.57 -3.08
N GLY A 299 22.06 -4.17 -2.10
CA GLY A 299 20.67 -4.63 -2.02
C GLY A 299 20.60 -6.14 -1.88
N THR A 300 19.51 -6.75 -2.34
CA THR A 300 19.33 -8.21 -2.31
C THR A 300 20.29 -8.97 -3.21
N ALA A 301 20.99 -8.30 -4.14
CA ALA A 301 22.00 -8.95 -4.99
C ALA A 301 23.14 -9.55 -4.19
N TYR A 302 23.42 -9.09 -2.96
CA TYR A 302 24.45 -9.69 -2.09
C TYR A 302 24.20 -11.17 -1.79
N SER A 303 22.95 -11.63 -1.85
CA SER A 303 22.56 -13.00 -1.53
C SER A 303 22.58 -13.95 -2.74
N LEU A 304 22.83 -13.46 -3.97
CA LEU A 304 22.76 -14.26 -5.20
C LEU A 304 23.60 -15.51 -5.13
N ARG A 305 24.84 -15.42 -4.64
CA ARG A 305 25.74 -16.57 -4.48
C ARG A 305 25.14 -17.62 -3.55
N THR A 306 24.74 -17.20 -2.36
CA THR A 306 24.13 -18.10 -1.37
C THR A 306 22.88 -18.78 -1.93
N LEU A 307 22.01 -18.02 -2.64
CA LEU A 307 20.81 -18.60 -3.24
C LEU A 307 21.14 -19.61 -4.35
N SER A 308 22.20 -19.36 -5.14
CA SER A 308 22.67 -20.30 -6.16
C SER A 308 23.29 -21.56 -5.54
N ASP A 309 24.07 -21.41 -4.47
CA ASP A 309 24.71 -22.52 -3.76
C ASP A 309 23.68 -23.47 -3.11
N TYR A 310 22.54 -22.95 -2.72
CA TYR A 310 21.42 -23.73 -2.17
C TYR A 310 20.40 -24.18 -3.22
N ASP A 311 20.66 -23.94 -4.49
CA ASP A 311 19.78 -24.31 -5.62
C ASP A 311 18.36 -23.68 -5.52
N ILE A 312 18.27 -22.47 -4.97
CA ILE A 312 17.03 -21.72 -4.79
C ILE A 312 17.03 -20.35 -5.49
N LEU A 313 18.02 -20.10 -6.38
CA LEU A 313 18.06 -18.94 -7.26
C LEU A 313 17.31 -19.27 -8.56
N PRO A 314 16.07 -18.77 -8.76
CA PRO A 314 15.33 -19.07 -9.98
C PRO A 314 16.07 -18.52 -11.21
N THR A 315 16.44 -19.42 -12.12
CA THR A 315 17.05 -19.04 -13.39
C THR A 315 16.29 -19.63 -14.57
N ARG A 316 16.36 -18.97 -15.73
CA ARG A 316 15.67 -19.37 -16.96
C ARG A 316 14.17 -19.66 -16.73
N ASN A 317 13.48 -18.69 -16.14
CA ASN A 317 12.06 -18.78 -15.79
C ASN A 317 11.72 -20.00 -14.91
N TYR A 318 12.45 -20.14 -13.79
CA TYR A 318 12.27 -21.21 -12.79
C TYR A 318 12.64 -22.62 -13.29
N LYS A 319 13.34 -22.74 -14.43
CA LYS A 319 13.77 -24.06 -14.93
C LYS A 319 14.89 -24.64 -14.06
N TYR A 320 15.74 -23.78 -13.48
CA TYR A 320 16.87 -24.18 -12.61
C TYR A 320 16.86 -23.31 -11.34
N GLY A 321 17.46 -23.85 -10.29
CA GLY A 321 17.62 -23.16 -8.99
C GLY A 321 18.99 -22.50 -8.81
N GLY A 322 19.88 -22.59 -9.76
CA GLY A 322 21.22 -22.02 -9.73
C GLY A 322 21.76 -21.66 -11.11
N THR A 323 22.99 -21.14 -11.16
CA THR A 323 23.69 -20.80 -12.39
C THR A 323 25.19 -21.01 -12.24
N ASP A 324 25.82 -21.50 -13.29
CA ASP A 324 27.28 -21.62 -13.45
C ASP A 324 27.96 -20.25 -13.63
N ARG A 325 27.20 -19.22 -13.93
CA ARG A 325 27.68 -17.84 -14.11
C ARG A 325 27.58 -16.99 -12.86
N ILE A 326 27.45 -17.58 -11.68
CA ILE A 326 27.22 -16.82 -10.44
C ILE A 326 28.36 -15.86 -10.11
N ASP A 327 29.61 -16.19 -10.48
CA ASP A 327 30.78 -15.34 -10.24
C ASP A 327 30.76 -14.05 -11.07
N GLU A 328 30.05 -14.04 -12.20
CA GLU A 328 29.87 -12.85 -13.03
C GLU A 328 28.72 -11.95 -12.54
N MET A 329 27.78 -12.49 -11.75
CA MET A 329 26.53 -11.84 -11.37
C MET A 329 26.52 -11.37 -9.93
N ALA A 330 27.16 -12.10 -9.04
CA ALA A 330 27.18 -11.77 -7.61
C ALA A 330 28.21 -10.66 -7.32
N PRO A 331 27.87 -9.69 -6.44
CA PRO A 331 28.79 -8.62 -6.06
C PRO A 331 29.96 -9.14 -5.21
#